data_496c2230964dbc176625f01de29e7874
#
_entry.id   496c2230964dbc176625f01de29e7874
#
_cell.length_a   1.000
_cell.length_b   1.000
_cell.length_c   1.000
_cell.angle_alpha   90.00
_cell.angle_beta   90.00
_cell.angle_gamma   90.00
#
_symmetry.space_group_name_H-M   'P 1'
#
loop_
_entity.id
_entity.type
_entity.pdbx_description
1 polymer ?
#
loop_
_entity_poly.entity_id
_entity_poly.type
_entity_poly.pdbx_seq_one_letter_code
_entity_poly.pdbx_strand_id
1 'polypeptide(L)'
;MDEKNPLVFVVDDDASVRDSLEDLIGSAGLDAQTFASAQEFLTSPRPDVPSCLVLDVKLPGLSGLDLQQELAKRDVQIPIIFITGHGDIPMSVRAMKAGAVEFLTKPFRDEELLNAVEQAINRSRQMEQLETKPAGVKSYSEDELRSEISLSEIVGQSVALRSVLEEVETVAPTDSTVLIHGETGTGKELIARAIHNLSLHRSNPFVKLNCAAIPTGLLESELFGHEKGAFTGAIAQRIGRFELANRGTIFLDEIGDIPLELQPKLLRVLQEREFERLGSTRTLHTDARLIAATNANLVKRVDEKRFRSDLYYRLNVFPILIPPLRERHEDIPLLVRHFVQKYTRRMKKKIDTIPVTAMNALSEYHWPGNVRELENFVERSVILSDDSVFRPPLVELTQQKNLSTTFSESNPTTLREAEREHILRALKEAGWVVGGPQGAAARLGMKRTTLGSLVKRLGITRPS
;
A
#
# COMPACT_ATOMS: atom_id res chain seq x y z
N MET A 1 22.20 24.54 -19.15
CA MET A 1 21.71 23.46 -20.03
C MET A 1 20.26 23.80 -20.27
N ASP A 2 19.89 24.16 -21.48
CA ASP A 2 18.48 24.45 -21.81
C ASP A 2 17.66 23.18 -21.58
N GLU A 3 16.73 23.23 -20.64
CA GLU A 3 15.74 22.15 -20.46
C GLU A 3 14.89 22.13 -21.74
N LYS A 4 15.04 21.10 -22.56
CA LYS A 4 14.20 20.87 -23.74
C LYS A 4 12.73 20.77 -23.26
N ASN A 5 11.85 21.63 -23.79
CA ASN A 5 10.42 21.60 -23.49
C ASN A 5 9.84 20.22 -23.84
N PRO A 6 9.07 19.59 -22.96
CA PRO A 6 8.44 18.31 -23.27
C PRO A 6 7.32 18.48 -24.30
N LEU A 7 7.13 17.46 -25.14
CA LEU A 7 6.14 17.45 -26.22
C LEU A 7 5.05 16.42 -25.99
N VAL A 8 3.80 16.84 -26.13
CA VAL A 8 2.63 15.96 -26.04
C VAL A 8 2.07 15.73 -27.44
N PHE A 9 2.09 14.50 -27.91
CA PHE A 9 1.43 14.11 -29.14
C PHE A 9 -0.05 13.80 -28.85
N VAL A 10 -0.97 14.29 -29.67
CA VAL A 10 -2.40 14.02 -29.57
C VAL A 10 -2.89 13.39 -30.87
N VAL A 11 -3.48 12.21 -30.80
CA VAL A 11 -4.07 11.53 -31.95
C VAL A 11 -5.54 11.26 -31.69
N ASP A 12 -6.40 11.99 -32.40
CA ASP A 12 -7.87 11.90 -32.32
C ASP A 12 -8.45 12.26 -33.70
N ASP A 13 -9.49 11.59 -34.18
CA ASP A 13 -10.08 11.89 -35.51
C ASP A 13 -11.01 13.13 -35.48
N ASP A 14 -11.53 13.49 -34.31
CA ASP A 14 -12.34 14.69 -34.12
C ASP A 14 -11.51 15.95 -33.98
N ALA A 15 -11.64 16.90 -34.92
CA ALA A 15 -10.90 18.16 -34.93
C ALA A 15 -11.18 19.01 -33.68
N SER A 16 -12.45 19.05 -33.20
CA SER A 16 -12.81 19.85 -32.03
C SER A 16 -12.23 19.31 -30.73
N VAL A 17 -12.04 17.98 -30.65
CA VAL A 17 -11.34 17.32 -29.53
C VAL A 17 -9.85 17.66 -29.59
N ARG A 18 -9.22 17.58 -30.77
CA ARG A 18 -7.81 17.95 -30.93
C ARG A 18 -7.54 19.39 -30.49
N ASP A 19 -8.35 20.34 -30.99
CA ASP A 19 -8.20 21.77 -30.67
C ASP A 19 -8.37 22.00 -29.16
N SER A 20 -9.38 21.38 -28.53
CA SER A 20 -9.62 21.49 -27.08
C SER A 20 -8.48 20.90 -26.24
N LEU A 21 -7.88 19.78 -26.67
CA LEU A 21 -6.77 19.15 -25.99
C LEU A 21 -5.48 19.97 -26.17
N GLU A 22 -5.23 20.53 -27.36
CA GLU A 22 -4.10 21.42 -27.63
C GLU A 22 -4.16 22.67 -26.75
N ASP A 23 -5.33 23.33 -26.66
CA ASP A 23 -5.54 24.48 -25.80
C ASP A 23 -5.34 24.13 -24.31
N LEU A 24 -5.84 22.99 -23.86
CA LEU A 24 -5.70 22.55 -22.48
C LEU A 24 -4.23 22.25 -22.12
N ILE A 25 -3.51 21.54 -22.98
CA ILE A 25 -2.11 21.19 -22.80
C ILE A 25 -1.24 22.49 -22.86
N GLY A 26 -1.55 23.39 -23.79
CA GLY A 26 -0.92 24.71 -23.91
C GLY A 26 -1.13 25.57 -22.65
N SER A 27 -2.32 25.53 -22.04
CA SER A 27 -2.59 26.25 -20.79
C SER A 27 -1.74 25.78 -19.60
N ALA A 28 -1.25 24.55 -19.66
CA ALA A 28 -0.33 23.99 -18.66
C ALA A 28 1.16 24.29 -18.98
N GLY A 29 1.45 25.05 -20.05
CA GLY A 29 2.82 25.43 -20.46
C GLY A 29 3.58 24.31 -21.17
N LEU A 30 2.87 23.33 -21.74
CA LEU A 30 3.44 22.22 -22.50
C LEU A 30 3.19 22.43 -24.02
N ASP A 31 4.14 21.96 -24.83
CA ASP A 31 3.96 21.98 -26.28
C ASP A 31 3.12 20.76 -26.72
N ALA A 32 2.17 20.99 -27.64
CA ALA A 32 1.34 19.93 -28.19
C ALA A 32 1.50 19.83 -29.72
N GLN A 33 1.40 18.61 -30.24
CA GLN A 33 1.35 18.34 -31.67
C GLN A 33 0.22 17.36 -31.96
N THR A 34 -0.74 17.77 -32.82
CA THR A 34 -1.97 17.04 -33.07
C THR A 34 -1.96 16.31 -34.40
N PHE A 35 -2.62 15.15 -34.49
CA PHE A 35 -2.73 14.30 -35.66
C PHE A 35 -4.15 13.79 -35.82
N ALA A 36 -4.66 13.72 -37.05
CA ALA A 36 -5.99 13.26 -37.35
C ALA A 36 -6.09 11.72 -37.48
N SER A 37 -4.97 11.02 -37.57
CA SER A 37 -4.94 9.56 -37.71
C SER A 37 -3.66 8.94 -37.17
N ALA A 38 -3.74 7.65 -36.84
CA ALA A 38 -2.59 6.84 -36.45
C ALA A 38 -1.50 6.79 -37.53
N GLN A 39 -1.90 6.79 -38.83
CA GLN A 39 -0.99 6.74 -39.98
C GLN A 39 -0.15 8.03 -40.09
N GLU A 40 -0.79 9.18 -39.89
CA GLU A 40 -0.12 10.49 -39.89
C GLU A 40 0.92 10.56 -38.78
N PHE A 41 0.57 10.13 -37.58
CA PHE A 41 1.51 10.06 -36.46
C PHE A 41 2.69 9.12 -36.72
N LEU A 42 2.46 7.93 -37.34
CA LEU A 42 3.52 6.97 -37.64
C LEU A 42 4.55 7.47 -38.68
N THR A 43 4.16 8.42 -39.55
CA THR A 43 5.01 8.99 -40.59
C THR A 43 5.66 10.30 -40.17
N SER A 44 5.24 10.92 -39.07
CA SER A 44 5.81 12.16 -38.55
C SER A 44 7.17 11.95 -37.91
N PRO A 45 8.14 12.88 -38.15
CA PRO A 45 9.42 12.85 -37.47
C PRO A 45 9.25 13.15 -35.99
N ARG A 46 9.99 12.43 -35.14
CA ARG A 46 9.95 12.62 -33.70
C ARG A 46 11.17 13.37 -33.23
N PRO A 47 11.00 14.49 -32.54
CA PRO A 47 12.11 15.19 -31.92
C PRO A 47 12.63 14.39 -30.71
N ASP A 48 13.93 14.49 -30.46
CA ASP A 48 14.60 13.90 -29.31
C ASP A 48 14.41 14.80 -28.08
N VAL A 49 13.15 14.75 -27.55
CA VAL A 49 12.70 15.47 -26.36
C VAL A 49 11.76 14.57 -25.53
N PRO A 50 11.70 14.76 -24.20
CA PRO A 50 10.74 14.03 -23.37
C PRO A 50 9.32 14.18 -23.93
N SER A 51 8.64 13.06 -24.23
CA SER A 51 7.35 13.11 -24.93
C SER A 51 6.39 12.05 -24.44
N CYS A 52 5.09 12.29 -24.60
CA CYS A 52 4.04 11.30 -24.39
C CYS A 52 2.99 11.38 -25.48
N LEU A 53 2.15 10.34 -25.58
CA LEU A 53 1.09 10.21 -26.58
C LEU A 53 -0.27 10.12 -25.90
N VAL A 54 -1.16 11.09 -26.18
CA VAL A 54 -2.60 11.05 -25.86
C VAL A 54 -3.30 10.50 -27.11
N LEU A 55 -4.00 9.37 -26.97
CA LEU A 55 -4.44 8.55 -28.08
C LEU A 55 -5.90 8.15 -27.94
N ASP A 56 -6.75 8.54 -28.92
CA ASP A 56 -8.10 7.98 -28.97
C ASP A 56 -8.03 6.48 -29.34
N VAL A 57 -8.86 5.70 -28.65
CA VAL A 57 -8.99 4.28 -28.91
C VAL A 57 -9.67 4.00 -30.24
N LYS A 58 -10.68 4.79 -30.59
CA LYS A 58 -11.47 4.62 -31.82
C LYS A 58 -11.02 5.57 -32.94
N LEU A 59 -10.01 5.16 -33.66
CA LEU A 59 -9.54 5.88 -34.84
C LEU A 59 -9.99 5.17 -36.14
N PRO A 60 -10.26 5.90 -37.21
CA PRO A 60 -10.56 5.31 -38.50
C PRO A 60 -9.35 4.59 -39.11
N GLY A 61 -9.53 3.40 -39.58
CA GLY A 61 -8.48 2.56 -40.16
C GLY A 61 -7.70 1.77 -39.11
N LEU A 62 -6.59 2.34 -38.61
CA LEU A 62 -5.79 1.72 -37.55
C LEU A 62 -6.26 2.22 -36.18
N SER A 63 -6.81 1.31 -35.35
CA SER A 63 -7.28 1.69 -34.02
C SER A 63 -6.12 2.13 -33.09
N GLY A 64 -6.44 2.86 -32.00
CA GLY A 64 -5.42 3.27 -31.04
C GLY A 64 -4.68 2.08 -30.40
N LEU A 65 -5.36 0.96 -30.16
CA LEU A 65 -4.74 -0.26 -29.65
C LEU A 65 -3.81 -0.92 -30.68
N ASP A 66 -4.18 -0.89 -31.96
CA ASP A 66 -3.31 -1.40 -33.03
C ASP A 66 -2.08 -0.50 -33.20
N LEU A 67 -2.24 0.83 -33.07
CA LEU A 67 -1.13 1.77 -33.06
C LEU A 67 -0.15 1.48 -31.94
N GLN A 68 -0.63 1.20 -30.72
CA GLN A 68 0.24 0.80 -29.59
C GLN A 68 1.07 -0.44 -29.93
N GLN A 69 0.45 -1.46 -30.54
CA GLN A 69 1.16 -2.68 -30.95
C GLN A 69 2.18 -2.41 -32.06
N GLU A 70 1.85 -1.51 -33.00
CA GLU A 70 2.75 -1.17 -34.09
C GLU A 70 3.97 -0.36 -33.60
N LEU A 71 3.78 0.52 -32.61
CA LEU A 71 4.86 1.21 -31.93
C LEU A 71 5.82 0.25 -31.22
N ALA A 72 5.26 -0.72 -30.50
CA ALA A 72 6.04 -1.76 -29.81
C ALA A 72 6.85 -2.62 -30.81
N LYS A 73 6.30 -2.97 -31.98
CA LYS A 73 7.03 -3.71 -33.03
C LYS A 73 8.20 -2.91 -33.63
N ARG A 74 8.11 -1.58 -33.62
CA ARG A 74 9.15 -0.67 -34.14
C ARG A 74 10.14 -0.25 -33.06
N ASP A 75 10.07 -0.87 -31.87
CA ASP A 75 10.90 -0.53 -30.69
C ASP A 75 10.81 0.94 -30.27
N VAL A 76 9.64 1.55 -30.48
CA VAL A 76 9.37 2.94 -30.11
C VAL A 76 8.74 2.96 -28.73
N GLN A 77 9.52 3.39 -27.76
CA GLN A 77 9.08 3.50 -26.36
C GLN A 77 8.58 4.92 -26.08
N ILE A 78 7.27 5.13 -26.25
CA ILE A 78 6.60 6.38 -25.87
C ILE A 78 5.50 6.07 -24.86
N PRO A 79 5.43 6.78 -23.71
CA PRO A 79 4.34 6.63 -22.75
C PRO A 79 2.99 7.01 -23.37
N ILE A 80 1.98 6.12 -23.28
CA ILE A 80 0.68 6.29 -23.94
C ILE A 80 -0.41 6.49 -22.89
N ILE A 81 -1.27 7.50 -23.10
CA ILE A 81 -2.51 7.77 -22.37
C ILE A 81 -3.65 7.56 -23.34
N PHE A 82 -4.54 6.61 -23.05
CA PHE A 82 -5.72 6.40 -23.88
C PHE A 82 -6.88 7.28 -23.46
N ILE A 83 -7.61 7.80 -24.45
CA ILE A 83 -8.90 8.49 -24.26
C ILE A 83 -9.99 7.78 -25.07
N THR A 84 -11.23 7.71 -24.59
CA THR A 84 -12.33 7.07 -25.31
C THR A 84 -13.70 7.60 -24.92
N GLY A 85 -14.61 7.72 -25.87
CA GLY A 85 -16.01 8.07 -25.62
C GLY A 85 -16.89 6.91 -25.12
N HIS A 86 -16.42 5.65 -25.21
CA HIS A 86 -17.13 4.47 -24.73
C HIS A 86 -16.11 3.55 -24.06
N GLY A 87 -16.05 3.60 -22.73
CA GLY A 87 -15.18 2.74 -21.93
C GLY A 87 -15.78 1.35 -21.74
N ASP A 88 -15.40 0.40 -22.60
CA ASP A 88 -15.60 -1.03 -22.31
C ASP A 88 -14.49 -1.52 -21.39
N ILE A 89 -14.85 -2.08 -20.22
CA ILE A 89 -13.88 -2.62 -19.23
C ILE A 89 -12.85 -3.56 -19.87
N PRO A 90 -13.21 -4.47 -20.81
CA PRO A 90 -12.22 -5.32 -21.49
C PRO A 90 -11.21 -4.55 -22.35
N MET A 91 -11.54 -3.36 -22.82
CA MET A 91 -10.68 -2.54 -23.68
C MET A 91 -9.65 -1.77 -22.85
N SER A 92 -10.07 -1.15 -21.73
CA SER A 92 -9.17 -0.48 -20.80
C SER A 92 -8.14 -1.45 -20.21
N VAL A 93 -8.57 -2.67 -19.85
CA VAL A 93 -7.66 -3.73 -19.37
C VAL A 93 -6.65 -4.15 -20.44
N ARG A 94 -7.03 -4.20 -21.72
CA ARG A 94 -6.08 -4.50 -22.82
C ARG A 94 -5.05 -3.39 -23.02
N ALA A 95 -5.48 -2.14 -23.01
CA ALA A 95 -4.60 -0.97 -23.13
C ALA A 95 -3.56 -0.92 -22.00
N MET A 96 -4.01 -1.08 -20.75
CA MET A 96 -3.13 -1.09 -19.58
C MET A 96 -2.17 -2.28 -19.57
N LYS A 97 -2.63 -3.48 -19.99
CA LYS A 97 -1.77 -4.67 -20.14
C LYS A 97 -0.69 -4.49 -21.21
N ALA A 98 -0.94 -3.70 -22.22
CA ALA A 98 0.04 -3.40 -23.28
C ALA A 98 0.98 -2.23 -22.92
N GLY A 99 0.97 -1.77 -21.65
CA GLY A 99 1.93 -0.79 -21.13
C GLY A 99 1.49 0.66 -21.19
N ALA A 100 0.19 0.95 -21.40
CA ALA A 100 -0.35 2.31 -21.29
C ALA A 100 -0.13 2.87 -19.87
N VAL A 101 0.09 4.20 -19.80
CA VAL A 101 0.27 4.91 -18.53
C VAL A 101 -1.08 5.11 -17.84
N GLU A 102 -2.12 5.50 -18.62
CA GLU A 102 -3.44 5.79 -18.09
C GLU A 102 -4.51 5.55 -19.16
N PHE A 103 -5.77 5.43 -18.73
CA PHE A 103 -6.93 5.26 -19.57
C PHE A 103 -8.08 6.12 -19.06
N LEU A 104 -8.48 7.15 -19.84
CA LEU A 104 -9.50 8.12 -19.48
C LEU A 104 -10.77 7.95 -20.34
N THR A 105 -11.94 8.04 -19.71
CA THR A 105 -13.24 8.00 -20.43
C THR A 105 -13.79 9.41 -20.60
N LYS A 106 -14.18 9.77 -21.84
CA LYS A 106 -14.85 11.04 -22.14
C LYS A 106 -16.31 11.01 -21.62
N PRO A 107 -16.79 12.02 -20.86
CA PRO A 107 -16.08 13.22 -20.47
C PRO A 107 -15.17 13.00 -19.23
N PHE A 108 -13.94 13.49 -19.28
CA PHE A 108 -12.98 13.50 -18.17
C PHE A 108 -12.74 14.95 -17.70
N ARG A 109 -12.19 15.12 -16.50
CA ARG A 109 -11.85 16.43 -15.98
C ARG A 109 -10.46 16.85 -16.46
N ASP A 110 -10.29 18.15 -16.70
CA ASP A 110 -9.04 18.74 -17.17
C ASP A 110 -7.84 18.34 -16.29
N GLU A 111 -8.04 18.32 -14.95
CA GLU A 111 -7.03 17.91 -13.98
C GLU A 111 -6.63 16.42 -14.13
N GLU A 112 -7.53 15.55 -14.53
CA GLU A 112 -7.26 14.11 -14.71
C GLU A 112 -6.32 13.89 -15.91
N LEU A 113 -6.57 14.59 -17.02
CA LEU A 113 -5.70 14.51 -18.19
C LEU A 113 -4.33 15.13 -17.92
N LEU A 114 -4.27 16.31 -17.32
CA LEU A 114 -3.00 16.99 -17.03
C LEU A 114 -2.13 16.19 -16.06
N ASN A 115 -2.71 15.54 -15.06
CA ASN A 115 -1.98 14.65 -14.16
C ASN A 115 -1.44 13.41 -14.89
N ALA A 116 -2.21 12.82 -15.79
CA ALA A 116 -1.77 11.68 -16.60
C ALA A 116 -0.62 12.07 -17.55
N VAL A 117 -0.71 13.26 -18.19
CA VAL A 117 0.35 13.82 -19.05
C VAL A 117 1.63 14.06 -18.24
N GLU A 118 1.54 14.66 -17.05
CA GLU A 118 2.70 14.89 -16.19
C GLU A 118 3.38 13.57 -15.81
N GLN A 119 2.61 12.55 -15.43
CA GLN A 119 3.16 11.21 -15.14
C GLN A 119 3.84 10.58 -16.36
N ALA A 120 3.24 10.70 -17.53
CA ALA A 120 3.78 10.17 -18.78
C ALA A 120 5.08 10.87 -19.19
N ILE A 121 5.15 12.20 -19.10
CA ILE A 121 6.38 12.98 -19.38
C ILE A 121 7.49 12.62 -18.38
N ASN A 122 7.18 12.49 -17.10
CA ASN A 122 8.16 12.08 -16.10
C ASN A 122 8.73 10.69 -16.40
N ARG A 123 7.88 9.78 -16.88
CA ARG A 123 8.32 8.44 -17.32
C ARG A 123 9.22 8.53 -18.58
N SER A 124 8.91 9.39 -19.53
CA SER A 124 9.74 9.63 -20.71
C SER A 124 11.13 10.19 -20.35
N ARG A 125 11.19 11.18 -19.44
CA ARG A 125 12.45 11.74 -18.92
C ARG A 125 13.33 10.67 -18.24
N GLN A 126 12.73 9.76 -17.52
CA GLN A 126 13.46 8.65 -16.89
C GLN A 126 14.05 7.69 -17.95
N MET A 127 13.33 7.43 -19.04
CA MET A 127 13.82 6.61 -20.15
C MET A 127 15.02 7.27 -20.86
N GLU A 128 14.97 8.57 -21.16
CA GLU A 128 16.09 9.32 -21.78
C GLU A 128 17.34 9.35 -20.89
N GLN A 129 17.19 9.49 -19.58
CA GLN A 129 18.32 9.50 -18.64
C GLN A 129 19.04 8.15 -18.58
N LEU A 130 18.38 7.06 -18.97
CA LEU A 130 18.96 5.73 -19.06
C LEU A 130 19.80 5.55 -20.36
N GLU A 131 19.43 6.23 -21.46
CA GLU A 131 20.12 6.14 -22.75
C GLU A 131 21.36 7.05 -22.85
N THR A 132 21.46 8.12 -22.06
CA THR A 132 22.52 9.16 -22.18
C THR A 132 23.72 8.99 -21.25
N LYS A 133 23.87 7.87 -20.51
CA LYS A 133 25.07 7.65 -19.68
C LYS A 133 26.25 7.15 -20.51
N PRO A 134 27.45 7.84 -20.48
CA PRO A 134 28.62 7.41 -21.24
C PRO A 134 29.14 6.06 -20.73
N ALA A 135 29.56 5.21 -21.66
CA ALA A 135 30.20 3.92 -21.43
C ALA A 135 31.44 4.04 -20.55
N GLY A 136 31.30 3.76 -19.27
CA GLY A 136 32.41 3.82 -18.30
C GLY A 136 32.05 3.43 -16.87
N VAL A 137 30.79 3.20 -16.57
CA VAL A 137 30.32 2.73 -15.27
C VAL A 137 29.78 1.30 -15.44
N LYS A 138 30.19 0.39 -14.54
CA LYS A 138 29.82 -1.02 -14.50
C LYS A 138 28.44 -1.26 -15.11
N SER A 139 28.38 -2.14 -16.10
CA SER A 139 27.13 -2.61 -16.71
C SER A 139 26.33 -3.35 -15.61
N TYR A 140 25.43 -2.67 -14.94
CA TYR A 140 24.38 -3.33 -14.20
C TYR A 140 23.49 -4.08 -15.19
N SER A 141 23.15 -5.32 -14.89
CA SER A 141 22.20 -6.07 -15.71
C SER A 141 20.86 -5.34 -15.72
N GLU A 142 20.07 -5.49 -16.80
CA GLU A 142 18.70 -4.91 -16.84
C GLU A 142 17.86 -5.27 -15.60
N ASP A 143 18.14 -6.42 -15.01
CA ASP A 143 17.48 -6.90 -13.81
C ASP A 143 17.95 -6.15 -12.55
N GLU A 144 19.22 -5.71 -12.46
CA GLU A 144 19.71 -4.89 -11.33
C GLU A 144 19.15 -3.47 -11.37
N LEU A 145 19.06 -2.84 -12.56
CA LEU A 145 18.43 -1.52 -12.73
C LEU A 145 16.94 -1.54 -12.43
N ARG A 146 16.24 -2.62 -12.80
CA ARG A 146 14.82 -2.82 -12.50
C ARG A 146 14.58 -3.12 -11.02
N SER A 147 15.49 -3.82 -10.36
CA SER A 147 15.43 -4.04 -8.91
C SER A 147 15.56 -2.72 -8.16
N GLU A 148 16.49 -1.83 -8.54
CA GLU A 148 16.63 -0.50 -7.94
C GLU A 148 15.37 0.36 -8.12
N ILE A 149 14.71 0.32 -9.28
CA ILE A 149 13.46 1.07 -9.54
C ILE A 149 12.31 0.49 -8.73
N SER A 150 12.21 -0.84 -8.63
CA SER A 150 11.14 -1.53 -7.88
C SER A 150 11.28 -1.37 -6.37
N LEU A 151 12.50 -1.22 -5.86
CA LEU A 151 12.79 -1.00 -4.44
C LEU A 151 12.85 0.48 -4.07
N SER A 152 12.91 1.40 -5.06
CA SER A 152 13.01 2.86 -4.82
C SER A 152 11.78 3.46 -4.10
N GLU A 153 10.64 2.78 -4.14
CA GLU A 153 9.46 3.17 -3.36
C GLU A 153 9.60 2.84 -1.87
N ILE A 154 10.55 1.96 -1.50
CA ILE A 154 10.78 1.55 -0.11
C ILE A 154 11.88 2.42 0.49
N VAL A 155 11.47 3.38 1.30
CA VAL A 155 12.38 4.33 1.93
C VAL A 155 12.93 3.77 3.24
N GLY A 156 14.26 3.60 3.33
CA GLY A 156 14.96 3.16 4.52
C GLY A 156 16.35 2.61 4.20
N GLN A 157 17.23 2.57 5.22
CA GLN A 157 18.61 2.11 5.10
C GLN A 157 19.06 1.27 6.31
N SER A 158 18.16 1.00 7.25
CA SER A 158 18.45 0.19 8.43
C SER A 158 18.88 -1.23 8.04
N VAL A 159 19.73 -1.84 8.87
CA VAL A 159 20.17 -3.22 8.68
C VAL A 159 18.97 -4.18 8.67
N ALA A 160 18.01 -3.94 9.57
CA ALA A 160 16.79 -4.76 9.64
C ALA A 160 15.94 -4.70 8.36
N LEU A 161 15.79 -3.52 7.73
CA LEU A 161 15.08 -3.40 6.47
C LEU A 161 15.86 -4.03 5.31
N ARG A 162 17.20 -3.86 5.27
CA ARG A 162 18.03 -4.48 4.23
C ARG A 162 17.92 -6.00 4.23
N SER A 163 17.92 -6.63 5.41
CA SER A 163 17.72 -8.08 5.51
C SER A 163 16.37 -8.52 4.91
N VAL A 164 15.29 -7.76 5.14
CA VAL A 164 13.99 -8.01 4.50
C VAL A 164 14.07 -7.89 2.98
N LEU A 165 14.79 -6.89 2.46
CA LEU A 165 14.94 -6.70 1.02
C LEU A 165 15.78 -7.82 0.37
N GLU A 166 16.81 -8.34 1.04
CA GLU A 166 17.57 -9.52 0.60
C GLU A 166 16.69 -10.79 0.54
N GLU A 167 15.78 -10.97 1.52
CA GLU A 167 14.78 -12.05 1.47
C GLU A 167 13.81 -11.87 0.29
N VAL A 168 13.38 -10.63 0.02
CA VAL A 168 12.54 -10.29 -1.14
C VAL A 168 13.23 -10.65 -2.45
N GLU A 169 14.48 -10.23 -2.64
CA GLU A 169 15.27 -10.55 -3.85
C GLU A 169 15.46 -12.06 -4.03
N THR A 170 15.66 -12.79 -2.94
CA THR A 170 15.83 -14.23 -2.95
C THR A 170 14.55 -14.97 -3.37
N VAL A 171 13.39 -14.55 -2.86
CA VAL A 171 12.13 -15.26 -3.11
C VAL A 171 11.40 -14.79 -4.37
N ALA A 172 11.65 -13.56 -4.83
CA ALA A 172 10.94 -12.98 -5.96
C ALA A 172 11.01 -13.83 -7.25
N PRO A 173 12.17 -14.39 -7.65
CA PRO A 173 12.27 -15.20 -8.87
C PRO A 173 11.56 -16.57 -8.80
N THR A 174 11.11 -16.98 -7.61
CA THR A 174 10.44 -18.26 -7.39
C THR A 174 8.92 -18.14 -7.46
N ASP A 175 8.21 -19.26 -7.65
CA ASP A 175 6.74 -19.35 -7.57
C ASP A 175 6.25 -19.70 -6.15
N SER A 176 7.13 -19.68 -5.16
CA SER A 176 6.80 -20.04 -3.78
C SER A 176 5.77 -19.08 -3.20
N THR A 177 4.87 -19.62 -2.38
CA THR A 177 3.97 -18.83 -1.55
C THR A 177 4.77 -18.03 -0.51
N VAL A 178 4.50 -16.74 -0.39
CA VAL A 178 5.16 -15.87 0.59
C VAL A 178 4.16 -15.43 1.63
N LEU A 179 4.54 -15.53 2.90
CA LEU A 179 3.75 -15.06 4.03
C LEU A 179 4.47 -13.89 4.72
N ILE A 180 3.93 -12.68 4.56
CA ILE A 180 4.50 -11.46 5.11
C ILE A 180 3.88 -11.20 6.49
N HIS A 181 4.69 -11.26 7.52
CA HIS A 181 4.33 -10.89 8.88
C HIS A 181 4.80 -9.48 9.20
N GLY A 182 3.98 -8.74 9.93
CA GLY A 182 4.36 -7.40 10.42
C GLY A 182 3.18 -6.65 10.97
N GLU A 183 3.44 -5.73 11.87
CA GLU A 183 2.42 -4.88 12.48
C GLU A 183 1.68 -4.05 11.43
N THR A 184 0.51 -3.53 11.79
CA THR A 184 -0.24 -2.61 10.93
C THR A 184 0.60 -1.38 10.63
N GLY A 185 0.62 -0.97 9.35
CA GLY A 185 1.35 0.22 8.90
C GLY A 185 2.85 0.05 8.69
N THR A 186 3.41 -1.16 8.74
CA THR A 186 4.84 -1.42 8.49
C THR A 186 5.24 -1.39 7.01
N GLY A 187 4.27 -1.46 6.07
CA GLY A 187 4.51 -1.45 4.64
C GLY A 187 4.40 -2.82 3.96
N LYS A 188 3.63 -3.77 4.51
CA LYS A 188 3.43 -5.13 3.93
C LYS A 188 3.04 -5.12 2.45
N GLU A 189 2.18 -4.18 2.02
CA GLU A 189 1.77 -4.06 0.63
C GLU A 189 2.95 -3.66 -0.29
N LEU A 190 3.84 -2.76 0.17
CA LEU A 190 5.01 -2.35 -0.61
C LEU A 190 5.98 -3.53 -0.82
N ILE A 191 6.19 -4.34 0.21
CA ILE A 191 7.00 -5.57 0.10
C ILE A 191 6.34 -6.56 -0.88
N ALA A 192 5.02 -6.76 -0.81
CA ALA A 192 4.31 -7.63 -1.75
C ALA A 192 4.43 -7.15 -3.21
N ARG A 193 4.35 -5.83 -3.44
CA ARG A 193 4.58 -5.23 -4.77
C ARG A 193 6.02 -5.42 -5.24
N ALA A 194 7.00 -5.23 -4.35
CA ALA A 194 8.40 -5.46 -4.67
C ALA A 194 8.65 -6.91 -5.10
N ILE A 195 8.10 -7.90 -4.36
CA ILE A 195 8.18 -9.32 -4.73
C ILE A 195 7.58 -9.56 -6.12
N HIS A 196 6.40 -8.99 -6.42
CA HIS A 196 5.77 -9.14 -7.73
C HIS A 196 6.62 -8.51 -8.84
N ASN A 197 7.10 -7.27 -8.65
CA ASN A 197 7.85 -6.52 -9.65
C ASN A 197 9.22 -7.17 -9.98
N LEU A 198 9.82 -7.87 -9.01
CA LEU A 198 11.06 -8.63 -9.18
C LEU A 198 10.83 -10.08 -9.63
N SER A 199 9.56 -10.53 -9.77
CA SER A 199 9.22 -11.90 -10.13
C SER A 199 9.15 -12.14 -11.63
N LEU A 200 9.06 -13.41 -12.01
CA LEU A 200 8.76 -13.84 -13.40
C LEU A 200 7.35 -13.40 -13.84
N HIS A 201 6.46 -13.09 -12.90
CA HIS A 201 5.08 -12.64 -13.14
C HIS A 201 4.91 -11.13 -13.28
N ARG A 202 5.99 -10.35 -13.28
CA ARG A 202 5.98 -8.87 -13.28
C ARG A 202 5.16 -8.20 -14.40
N SER A 203 5.04 -8.87 -15.55
CA SER A 203 4.24 -8.39 -16.69
C SER A 203 2.76 -8.76 -16.61
N ASN A 204 2.38 -9.57 -15.62
CA ASN A 204 1.04 -10.08 -15.43
C ASN A 204 0.30 -9.32 -14.30
N PRO A 205 -1.01 -9.51 -14.13
CA PRO A 205 -1.76 -8.75 -13.13
C PRO A 205 -1.26 -8.96 -11.69
N PHE A 206 -1.18 -7.85 -10.93
CA PHE A 206 -1.09 -7.88 -9.47
C PHE A 206 -2.47 -7.55 -8.88
N VAL A 207 -3.16 -8.57 -8.38
CA VAL A 207 -4.53 -8.44 -7.87
C VAL A 207 -4.51 -8.46 -6.35
N LYS A 208 -4.89 -7.33 -5.72
CA LYS A 208 -4.96 -7.22 -4.26
C LYS A 208 -6.36 -7.42 -3.72
N LEU A 209 -6.46 -8.01 -2.53
CA LEU A 209 -7.66 -8.13 -1.73
C LEU A 209 -7.30 -7.96 -0.25
N ASN A 210 -8.03 -7.12 0.47
CA ASN A 210 -7.95 -7.04 1.92
C ASN A 210 -9.10 -7.85 2.53
N CYS A 211 -8.76 -8.97 3.20
CA CYS A 211 -9.76 -9.89 3.73
C CYS A 211 -10.56 -9.30 4.90
N ALA A 212 -9.97 -8.38 5.67
CA ALA A 212 -10.64 -7.72 6.79
C ALA A 212 -11.62 -6.62 6.35
N ALA A 213 -11.41 -6.03 5.16
CA ALA A 213 -12.23 -4.91 4.68
C ALA A 213 -13.55 -5.35 4.03
N ILE A 214 -13.72 -6.64 3.74
CA ILE A 214 -14.90 -7.17 3.04
C ILE A 214 -15.80 -7.92 4.02
N PRO A 215 -17.11 -7.64 4.03
CA PRO A 215 -18.05 -8.42 4.84
C PRO A 215 -17.96 -9.92 4.51
N THR A 216 -18.01 -10.77 5.55
CA THR A 216 -17.83 -12.23 5.45
C THR A 216 -18.70 -12.86 4.34
N GLY A 217 -19.98 -12.47 4.25
CA GLY A 217 -20.90 -12.99 3.23
C GLY A 217 -20.57 -12.60 1.78
N LEU A 218 -19.69 -11.62 1.55
CA LEU A 218 -19.26 -11.20 0.22
C LEU A 218 -17.84 -11.66 -0.12
N LEU A 219 -17.04 -12.02 0.88
CA LEU A 219 -15.62 -12.37 0.69
C LEU A 219 -15.45 -13.58 -0.23
N GLU A 220 -16.32 -14.57 -0.11
CA GLU A 220 -16.31 -15.75 -0.96
C GLU A 220 -16.55 -15.38 -2.44
N SER A 221 -17.56 -14.55 -2.68
CA SER A 221 -17.89 -14.04 -4.03
C SER A 221 -16.77 -13.16 -4.61
N GLU A 222 -16.08 -12.37 -3.79
CA GLU A 222 -14.92 -11.58 -4.25
C GLU A 222 -13.73 -12.48 -4.61
N LEU A 223 -13.43 -13.50 -3.80
CA LEU A 223 -12.31 -14.41 -4.03
C LEU A 223 -12.52 -15.30 -5.27
N PHE A 224 -13.65 -16.00 -5.32
CA PHE A 224 -13.90 -17.08 -6.28
C PHE A 224 -14.85 -16.69 -7.40
N GLY A 225 -15.59 -15.57 -7.26
CA GLY A 225 -16.64 -15.19 -8.20
C GLY A 225 -17.96 -15.91 -7.96
N HIS A 226 -19.00 -15.53 -8.71
CA HIS A 226 -20.31 -16.16 -8.65
C HIS A 226 -20.99 -16.20 -10.01
N GLU A 227 -21.84 -17.19 -10.20
CA GLU A 227 -22.75 -17.28 -11.33
C GLU A 227 -24.04 -16.49 -11.05
N LYS A 228 -24.74 -16.12 -12.12
CA LYS A 228 -26.07 -15.51 -12.01
C LYS A 228 -27.01 -16.43 -11.22
N GLY A 229 -27.67 -15.88 -10.20
CA GLY A 229 -28.59 -16.62 -9.35
C GLY A 229 -27.97 -17.42 -8.20
N ALA A 230 -26.67 -17.31 -7.96
CA ALA A 230 -25.96 -18.03 -6.89
C ALA A 230 -26.45 -17.69 -5.49
N PHE A 231 -26.95 -16.47 -5.28
CA PHE A 231 -27.58 -16.02 -4.04
C PHE A 231 -28.59 -14.89 -4.33
N THR A 232 -29.39 -14.52 -3.32
CA THR A 232 -30.36 -13.41 -3.43
C THR A 232 -29.61 -12.10 -3.69
N GLY A 233 -29.73 -11.54 -4.91
CA GLY A 233 -29.00 -10.37 -5.36
C GLY A 233 -27.91 -10.64 -6.39
N ALA A 234 -27.61 -11.88 -6.75
CA ALA A 234 -26.71 -12.25 -7.84
C ALA A 234 -27.38 -12.08 -9.22
N ILE A 235 -27.55 -10.83 -9.66
CA ILE A 235 -28.27 -10.47 -10.92
C ILE A 235 -27.44 -10.86 -12.15
N ALA A 236 -26.10 -10.80 -12.05
CA ALA A 236 -25.17 -11.10 -13.14
C ALA A 236 -24.03 -11.99 -12.64
N GLN A 237 -23.34 -12.66 -13.56
CA GLN A 237 -22.10 -13.35 -13.27
C GLN A 237 -20.99 -12.37 -12.90
N ARG A 238 -20.15 -12.71 -11.91
CA ARG A 238 -18.98 -11.92 -11.50
C ARG A 238 -17.73 -12.78 -11.45
N ILE A 239 -16.65 -12.27 -12.05
CA ILE A 239 -15.33 -12.90 -12.06
C ILE A 239 -14.66 -12.68 -10.72
N GLY A 240 -14.09 -13.74 -10.11
CA GLY A 240 -13.38 -13.69 -8.83
C GLY A 240 -11.93 -13.22 -8.96
N ARG A 241 -11.33 -12.88 -7.81
CA ARG A 241 -9.94 -12.39 -7.74
C ARG A 241 -8.93 -13.46 -8.18
N PHE A 242 -9.15 -14.72 -7.89
CA PHE A 242 -8.26 -15.81 -8.35
C PHE A 242 -8.27 -15.94 -9.88
N GLU A 243 -9.41 -15.75 -10.51
CA GLU A 243 -9.51 -15.78 -11.96
C GLU A 243 -8.83 -14.54 -12.60
N LEU A 244 -9.02 -13.35 -12.01
CA LEU A 244 -8.36 -12.12 -12.45
C LEU A 244 -6.84 -12.17 -12.30
N ALA A 245 -6.33 -12.88 -11.27
CA ALA A 245 -4.92 -13.01 -10.99
C ALA A 245 -4.25 -14.14 -11.77
N ASN A 246 -4.98 -14.84 -12.64
CA ASN A 246 -4.44 -16.01 -13.35
C ASN A 246 -3.15 -15.66 -14.12
N ARG A 247 -2.11 -16.49 -13.94
CA ARG A 247 -0.72 -16.30 -14.41
C ARG A 247 -0.01 -15.06 -13.82
N GLY A 248 -0.65 -14.32 -12.92
CA GLY A 248 -0.11 -13.17 -12.24
C GLY A 248 0.13 -13.45 -10.76
N THR A 249 -0.09 -12.43 -9.95
CA THR A 249 0.07 -12.53 -8.49
C THR A 249 -1.22 -12.09 -7.80
N ILE A 250 -1.69 -12.90 -6.85
CA ILE A 250 -2.74 -12.49 -5.92
C ILE A 250 -2.11 -12.13 -4.57
N PHE A 251 -2.44 -10.95 -4.07
CA PHE A 251 -2.03 -10.48 -2.75
C PHE A 251 -3.23 -10.44 -1.81
N LEU A 252 -3.21 -11.30 -0.78
CA LEU A 252 -4.23 -11.38 0.26
C LEU A 252 -3.72 -10.71 1.53
N ASP A 253 -4.20 -9.49 1.79
CA ASP A 253 -3.87 -8.75 3.01
C ASP A 253 -4.80 -9.15 4.15
N GLU A 254 -4.26 -9.18 5.37
CA GLU A 254 -4.93 -9.63 6.61
C GLU A 254 -5.55 -11.03 6.46
N ILE A 255 -4.76 -11.97 5.94
CA ILE A 255 -5.18 -13.38 5.72
C ILE A 255 -5.66 -14.07 6.99
N GLY A 256 -5.18 -13.61 8.15
CA GLY A 256 -5.62 -14.13 9.44
C GLY A 256 -7.12 -13.94 9.68
N ASP A 257 -7.76 -12.93 9.08
CA ASP A 257 -9.16 -12.61 9.28
C ASP A 257 -10.12 -13.35 8.33
N ILE A 258 -9.60 -14.26 7.52
CA ILE A 258 -10.43 -15.08 6.64
C ILE A 258 -11.33 -16.02 7.45
N PRO A 259 -12.65 -16.06 7.20
CA PRO A 259 -13.57 -16.93 7.91
C PRO A 259 -13.19 -18.41 7.84
N LEU A 260 -13.40 -19.15 8.92
CA LEU A 260 -13.03 -20.56 9.04
C LEU A 260 -13.65 -21.42 7.92
N GLU A 261 -14.86 -21.08 7.49
CA GLU A 261 -15.63 -21.75 6.43
C GLU A 261 -15.01 -21.57 5.04
N LEU A 262 -14.25 -20.49 4.80
CA LEU A 262 -13.58 -20.23 3.51
C LEU A 262 -12.17 -20.83 3.45
N GLN A 263 -11.57 -21.14 4.59
CA GLN A 263 -10.20 -21.66 4.66
C GLN A 263 -10.02 -23.00 3.90
N PRO A 264 -10.97 -23.96 3.90
CA PRO A 264 -10.86 -25.18 3.08
C PRO A 264 -10.85 -24.90 1.58
N LYS A 265 -11.64 -23.91 1.11
CA LYS A 265 -11.68 -23.52 -0.31
C LYS A 265 -10.36 -22.88 -0.74
N LEU A 266 -9.81 -22.00 0.11
CA LEU A 266 -8.49 -21.42 -0.12
C LEU A 266 -7.39 -22.49 -0.14
N LEU A 267 -7.45 -23.47 0.77
CA LEU A 267 -6.51 -24.57 0.81
C LEU A 267 -6.54 -25.38 -0.50
N ARG A 268 -7.75 -25.66 -1.04
CA ARG A 268 -7.90 -26.36 -2.33
C ARG A 268 -7.22 -25.59 -3.46
N VAL A 269 -7.39 -24.27 -3.53
CA VAL A 269 -6.69 -23.43 -4.53
C VAL A 269 -5.17 -23.55 -4.40
N LEU A 270 -4.65 -23.54 -3.16
CA LEU A 270 -3.20 -23.62 -2.92
C LEU A 270 -2.59 -24.98 -3.20
N GLN A 271 -3.38 -26.06 -3.08
CA GLN A 271 -2.89 -27.43 -3.28
C GLN A 271 -3.11 -27.93 -4.71
N GLU A 272 -4.31 -27.72 -5.23
CA GLU A 272 -4.80 -28.28 -6.49
C GLU A 272 -4.78 -27.24 -7.62
N ARG A 273 -4.64 -25.93 -7.29
CA ARG A 273 -4.76 -24.82 -8.24
C ARG A 273 -6.15 -24.75 -8.90
N GLU A 274 -7.15 -25.27 -8.17
CA GLU A 274 -8.53 -25.37 -8.63
C GLU A 274 -9.50 -24.69 -7.68
N PHE A 275 -10.57 -24.12 -8.25
CA PHE A 275 -11.68 -23.56 -7.51
C PHE A 275 -12.96 -23.60 -8.33
N GLU A 276 -14.09 -23.33 -7.67
CA GLU A 276 -15.41 -23.23 -8.29
C GLU A 276 -16.03 -21.87 -7.93
N ARG A 277 -16.77 -21.28 -8.87
CA ARG A 277 -17.57 -20.09 -8.55
C ARG A 277 -18.77 -20.47 -7.72
N LEU A 278 -19.25 -19.54 -6.89
CA LEU A 278 -20.50 -19.75 -6.16
C LEU A 278 -21.65 -20.01 -7.13
N GLY A 279 -22.44 -21.05 -6.84
CA GLY A 279 -23.55 -21.47 -7.69
C GLY A 279 -23.13 -22.23 -8.94
N SER A 280 -21.88 -22.65 -9.07
CA SER A 280 -21.37 -23.47 -10.17
C SER A 280 -20.69 -24.73 -9.66
N THR A 281 -20.80 -25.81 -10.44
CA THR A 281 -20.05 -27.05 -10.22
C THR A 281 -18.86 -27.16 -11.20
N ARG A 282 -18.63 -26.12 -12.01
CA ARG A 282 -17.54 -26.10 -12.98
C ARG A 282 -16.23 -25.75 -12.27
N THR A 283 -15.27 -26.66 -12.32
CA THR A 283 -13.92 -26.45 -11.83
C THR A 283 -13.14 -25.52 -12.76
N LEU A 284 -12.52 -24.50 -12.20
CA LEU A 284 -11.64 -23.53 -12.86
C LEU A 284 -10.23 -23.71 -12.32
N HIS A 285 -9.22 -23.55 -13.19
CA HIS A 285 -7.81 -23.59 -12.83
C HIS A 285 -7.23 -22.20 -12.73
N THR A 286 -6.26 -22.01 -11.83
CA THR A 286 -5.49 -20.76 -11.70
C THR A 286 -4.02 -21.05 -11.46
N ASP A 287 -3.16 -20.35 -12.21
CA ASP A 287 -1.70 -20.34 -12.04
C ASP A 287 -1.24 -19.07 -11.29
N ALA A 288 -2.12 -18.48 -10.48
CA ALA A 288 -1.80 -17.30 -9.70
C ALA A 288 -0.78 -17.63 -8.61
N ARG A 289 0.32 -16.84 -8.53
CA ARG A 289 1.23 -16.87 -7.40
C ARG A 289 0.55 -16.19 -6.20
N LEU A 290 0.59 -16.82 -5.02
CA LEU A 290 0.03 -16.24 -3.80
C LEU A 290 1.10 -15.54 -2.96
N ILE A 291 0.80 -14.29 -2.58
CA ILE A 291 1.47 -13.57 -1.50
C ILE A 291 0.39 -13.25 -0.45
N ALA A 292 0.61 -13.65 0.78
CA ALA A 292 -0.31 -13.38 1.89
C ALA A 292 0.37 -12.46 2.91
N ALA A 293 -0.42 -11.59 3.57
CA ALA A 293 0.08 -10.75 4.64
C ALA A 293 -0.84 -10.79 5.86
N THR A 294 -0.26 -10.62 7.05
CA THR A 294 -1.01 -10.55 8.30
C THR A 294 -0.27 -9.81 9.40
N ASN A 295 -1.00 -9.15 10.27
CA ASN A 295 -0.51 -8.64 11.55
C ASN A 295 -0.80 -9.60 12.71
N ALA A 296 -1.62 -10.63 12.49
CA ALA A 296 -2.03 -11.56 13.51
C ALA A 296 -1.00 -12.68 13.71
N ASN A 297 -0.91 -13.16 14.97
CA ASN A 297 -0.19 -14.39 15.26
C ASN A 297 -1.03 -15.60 14.83
N LEU A 298 -0.72 -16.16 13.65
CA LEU A 298 -1.46 -17.29 13.08
C LEU A 298 -1.30 -18.56 13.91
N VAL A 299 -0.15 -18.80 14.55
CA VAL A 299 0.06 -19.95 15.42
C VAL A 299 -0.93 -19.92 16.59
N LYS A 300 -1.07 -18.77 17.25
CA LYS A 300 -2.06 -18.58 18.31
C LYS A 300 -3.49 -18.79 17.80
N ARG A 301 -3.81 -18.30 16.59
CA ARG A 301 -5.15 -18.52 15.98
C ARG A 301 -5.40 -20.00 15.64
N VAL A 302 -4.37 -20.78 15.32
CA VAL A 302 -4.48 -22.24 15.13
C VAL A 302 -4.81 -22.91 16.47
N ASP A 303 -4.10 -22.55 17.54
CA ASP A 303 -4.38 -23.08 18.91
C ASP A 303 -5.80 -22.73 19.38
N GLU A 304 -6.29 -21.55 19.06
CA GLU A 304 -7.66 -21.07 19.34
C GLU A 304 -8.72 -21.69 18.39
N LYS A 305 -8.34 -22.55 17.44
CA LYS A 305 -9.22 -23.15 16.41
C LYS A 305 -9.93 -22.11 15.52
N ARG A 306 -9.35 -20.93 15.36
CA ARG A 306 -9.84 -19.83 14.49
C ARG A 306 -9.14 -19.85 13.14
N PHE A 307 -8.07 -20.61 13.02
CA PHE A 307 -7.33 -20.82 11.77
C PHE A 307 -6.93 -22.30 11.64
N ARG A 308 -7.01 -22.86 10.44
CA ARG A 308 -6.68 -24.27 10.22
C ARG A 308 -5.17 -24.44 10.15
N SER A 309 -4.66 -25.49 10.79
CA SER A 309 -3.23 -25.82 10.78
C SER A 309 -2.72 -26.19 9.38
N ASP A 310 -3.51 -26.93 8.60
CA ASP A 310 -3.14 -27.33 7.23
C ASP A 310 -2.97 -26.10 6.31
N LEU A 311 -3.86 -25.12 6.39
CA LEU A 311 -3.75 -23.86 5.65
C LEU A 311 -2.53 -23.06 6.12
N TYR A 312 -2.27 -22.99 7.42
CA TYR A 312 -1.09 -22.30 7.97
C TYR A 312 0.21 -22.85 7.37
N TYR A 313 0.42 -24.17 7.39
CA TYR A 313 1.62 -24.78 6.81
C TYR A 313 1.75 -24.57 5.31
N ARG A 314 0.63 -24.49 4.59
CA ARG A 314 0.65 -24.23 3.14
C ARG A 314 0.93 -22.77 2.79
N LEU A 315 0.57 -21.82 3.66
CA LEU A 315 0.89 -20.40 3.52
C LEU A 315 2.32 -20.09 3.97
N ASN A 316 2.79 -20.72 5.04
CA ASN A 316 4.08 -20.46 5.67
C ASN A 316 5.25 -21.21 5.00
N VAL A 317 5.36 -21.10 3.66
CA VAL A 317 6.45 -21.69 2.89
C VAL A 317 7.68 -20.80 2.95
N PHE A 318 7.51 -19.51 2.67
CA PHE A 318 8.58 -18.52 2.80
C PHE A 318 8.07 -17.34 3.64
N PRO A 319 8.35 -17.35 4.96
CA PRO A 319 7.95 -16.25 5.83
C PRO A 319 8.92 -15.06 5.68
N ILE A 320 8.37 -13.85 5.60
CA ILE A 320 9.11 -12.58 5.68
C ILE A 320 8.56 -11.80 6.87
N LEU A 321 9.43 -11.40 7.79
CA LEU A 321 9.08 -10.61 8.95
C LEU A 321 9.51 -9.16 8.79
N ILE A 322 8.53 -8.24 8.65
CA ILE A 322 8.83 -6.81 8.57
C ILE A 322 8.98 -6.25 9.99
N PRO A 323 10.14 -5.69 10.34
CA PRO A 323 10.35 -5.11 11.66
C PRO A 323 9.48 -3.85 11.84
N PRO A 324 8.92 -3.64 13.05
CA PRO A 324 8.20 -2.42 13.36
C PRO A 324 9.15 -1.21 13.35
N LEU A 325 8.60 0.00 13.17
CA LEU A 325 9.41 1.22 12.99
C LEU A 325 10.30 1.54 14.19
N ARG A 326 9.89 1.15 15.40
CA ARG A 326 10.69 1.26 16.63
C ARG A 326 11.96 0.41 16.64
N GLU A 327 12.07 -0.60 15.79
CA GLU A 327 13.27 -1.45 15.64
C GLU A 327 14.17 -0.99 14.48
N ARG A 328 13.74 0.06 13.74
CA ARG A 328 14.48 0.68 12.63
C ARG A 328 14.46 2.20 12.71
N HIS A 329 14.80 2.75 13.88
CA HIS A 329 14.80 4.19 14.15
C HIS A 329 15.64 5.00 13.14
N GLU A 330 16.69 4.38 12.58
CA GLU A 330 17.57 4.98 11.58
C GLU A 330 16.81 5.36 10.29
N ASP A 331 15.68 4.73 10.01
CA ASP A 331 14.87 5.01 8.84
C ASP A 331 13.93 6.22 9.05
N ILE A 332 13.63 6.59 10.30
CA ILE A 332 12.67 7.67 10.61
C ILE A 332 13.08 9.01 9.97
N PRO A 333 14.34 9.47 10.07
CA PRO A 333 14.73 10.74 9.43
C PRO A 333 14.58 10.72 7.91
N LEU A 334 14.80 9.59 7.26
CA LEU A 334 14.64 9.43 5.81
C LEU A 334 13.17 9.48 5.42
N LEU A 335 12.32 8.73 6.15
CA LEU A 335 10.87 8.72 5.96
C LEU A 335 10.26 10.10 6.18
N VAL A 336 10.66 10.83 7.24
CA VAL A 336 10.17 12.19 7.51
C VAL A 336 10.51 13.12 6.33
N ARG A 337 11.77 13.12 5.86
CA ARG A 337 12.18 13.94 4.72
C ARG A 337 11.40 13.58 3.46
N HIS A 338 11.24 12.29 3.18
CA HIS A 338 10.48 11.80 2.04
C HIS A 338 9.01 12.29 2.11
N PHE A 339 8.33 12.12 3.24
CA PHE A 339 6.94 12.54 3.38
C PHE A 339 6.78 14.06 3.37
N VAL A 340 7.67 14.83 4.02
CA VAL A 340 7.66 16.29 3.92
C VAL A 340 7.78 16.72 2.46
N GLN A 341 8.71 16.17 1.70
CA GLN A 341 8.89 16.49 0.28
C GLN A 341 7.66 16.10 -0.55
N LYS A 342 7.08 14.90 -0.32
CA LYS A 342 5.87 14.41 -0.99
C LYS A 342 4.70 15.36 -0.79
N TYR A 343 4.40 15.73 0.46
CA TYR A 343 3.24 16.56 0.78
C TYR A 343 3.46 18.04 0.45
N THR A 344 4.68 18.56 0.58
CA THR A 344 5.05 19.91 0.18
C THR A 344 4.80 20.12 -1.31
N ARG A 345 5.22 19.18 -2.16
CA ARG A 345 4.93 19.21 -3.61
C ARG A 345 3.44 19.15 -3.88
N ARG A 346 2.71 18.21 -3.24
CA ARG A 346 1.27 18.03 -3.45
C ARG A 346 0.45 19.27 -3.04
N MET A 347 0.85 19.95 -1.96
CA MET A 347 0.14 21.13 -1.41
C MET A 347 0.68 22.45 -1.94
N LYS A 348 1.67 22.44 -2.85
CA LYS A 348 2.34 23.64 -3.38
C LYS A 348 2.88 24.55 -2.28
N LYS A 349 3.29 23.98 -1.13
CA LYS A 349 3.93 24.69 -0.01
C LYS A 349 5.46 24.66 -0.20
N LYS A 350 6.18 25.59 0.47
CA LYS A 350 7.65 25.60 0.50
C LYS A 350 8.08 25.38 1.95
N ILE A 351 8.54 24.15 2.26
CA ILE A 351 9.15 23.83 3.55
C ILE A 351 10.58 23.39 3.25
N ASP A 352 11.53 24.24 3.58
CA ASP A 352 12.96 24.05 3.25
C ASP A 352 13.74 23.50 4.45
N THR A 353 13.22 23.71 5.68
CA THR A 353 13.95 23.39 6.92
C THR A 353 13.11 22.52 7.85
N ILE A 354 13.70 21.40 8.28
CA ILE A 354 13.18 20.57 9.37
C ILE A 354 14.06 20.80 10.59
N PRO A 355 13.53 21.39 11.70
CA PRO A 355 14.31 21.66 12.90
C PRO A 355 14.88 20.36 13.50
N VAL A 356 16.13 20.40 13.97
CA VAL A 356 16.81 19.25 14.61
C VAL A 356 16.03 18.76 15.82
N THR A 357 15.47 19.66 16.61
CA THR A 357 14.65 19.33 17.78
C THR A 357 13.40 18.55 17.40
N ALA A 358 12.75 18.91 16.27
CA ALA A 358 11.59 18.17 15.74
C ALA A 358 12.03 16.78 15.26
N MET A 359 13.14 16.68 14.50
CA MET A 359 13.65 15.41 14.01
C MET A 359 14.00 14.45 15.16
N ASN A 360 14.67 14.93 16.21
CA ASN A 360 14.99 14.12 17.37
C ASN A 360 13.75 13.59 18.08
N ALA A 361 12.75 14.45 18.32
CA ALA A 361 11.49 14.04 18.95
C ALA A 361 10.75 12.99 18.13
N LEU A 362 10.73 13.12 16.79
CA LEU A 362 10.14 12.14 15.89
C LEU A 362 10.90 10.81 15.90
N SER A 363 12.23 10.83 16.00
CA SER A 363 13.08 9.64 16.05
C SER A 363 12.97 8.88 17.37
N GLU A 364 12.66 9.56 18.46
CA GLU A 364 12.51 8.96 19.80
C GLU A 364 11.10 8.39 20.05
N TYR A 365 10.12 8.72 19.22
CA TYR A 365 8.76 8.22 19.40
C TYR A 365 8.63 6.78 18.90
N HIS A 366 7.78 5.98 19.55
CA HIS A 366 7.69 4.53 19.31
C HIS A 366 6.86 4.16 18.07
N TRP A 367 6.04 5.06 17.56
CA TRP A 367 5.21 4.86 16.38
C TRP A 367 4.41 3.55 16.41
N PRO A 368 3.43 3.37 17.33
CA PRO A 368 2.63 2.15 17.40
C PRO A 368 1.87 1.85 16.10
N GLY A 369 1.50 2.86 15.30
CA GLY A 369 0.93 2.71 13.97
C GLY A 369 1.97 2.69 12.84
N ASN A 370 3.27 2.55 13.20
CA ASN A 370 4.41 2.42 12.29
C ASN A 370 4.49 3.54 11.24
N VAL A 371 4.85 3.21 10.01
CA VAL A 371 5.04 4.17 8.91
C VAL A 371 3.75 4.89 8.56
N ARG A 372 2.58 4.23 8.66
CA ARG A 372 1.28 4.87 8.38
C ARG A 372 0.95 5.98 9.38
N GLU A 373 1.25 5.77 10.67
CA GLU A 373 1.07 6.81 11.69
C GLU A 373 2.05 7.97 11.46
N LEU A 374 3.32 7.67 11.19
CA LEU A 374 4.33 8.68 10.86
C LEU A 374 3.93 9.50 9.62
N GLU A 375 3.47 8.86 8.56
CA GLU A 375 3.01 9.51 7.33
C GLU A 375 1.86 10.48 7.62
N ASN A 376 0.81 10.02 8.32
CA ASN A 376 -0.33 10.85 8.70
C ASN A 376 0.07 12.02 9.60
N PHE A 377 1.00 11.79 10.53
CA PHE A 377 1.53 12.83 11.41
C PHE A 377 2.30 13.90 10.62
N VAL A 378 3.15 13.48 9.68
CA VAL A 378 3.90 14.41 8.82
C VAL A 378 2.96 15.16 7.88
N GLU A 379 1.98 14.50 7.25
CA GLU A 379 0.97 15.17 6.40
C GLU A 379 0.26 16.28 7.17
N ARG A 380 -0.25 16.00 8.36
CA ARG A 380 -0.89 16.99 9.22
C ARG A 380 0.07 18.12 9.62
N SER A 381 1.32 17.77 9.92
CA SER A 381 2.33 18.77 10.26
C SER A 381 2.64 19.72 9.11
N VAL A 382 2.69 19.23 7.87
CA VAL A 382 2.84 20.04 6.66
C VAL A 382 1.63 20.96 6.46
N ILE A 383 0.41 20.47 6.71
CA ILE A 383 -0.81 21.30 6.66
C ILE A 383 -0.73 22.47 7.64
N LEU A 384 -0.28 22.21 8.87
CA LEU A 384 -0.19 23.20 9.95
C LEU A 384 1.03 24.13 9.84
N SER A 385 1.98 23.84 8.97
CA SER A 385 3.16 24.69 8.77
C SER A 385 2.84 25.77 7.74
N ASP A 386 2.85 27.04 8.16
CA ASP A 386 2.56 28.19 7.29
C ASP A 386 3.80 28.83 6.68
N ASP A 387 4.97 28.54 7.24
CA ASP A 387 6.28 29.08 6.83
C ASP A 387 7.13 28.04 6.10
N SER A 388 8.36 28.44 5.71
CA SER A 388 9.40 27.54 5.15
C SER A 388 9.97 26.54 6.16
N VAL A 389 9.50 26.55 7.40
CA VAL A 389 9.98 25.70 8.50
C VAL A 389 8.92 24.69 8.89
N PHE A 390 9.30 23.43 8.94
CA PHE A 390 8.44 22.33 9.41
C PHE A 390 8.15 22.45 10.91
N ARG A 391 6.87 22.55 11.29
CA ARG A 391 6.40 22.75 12.67
C ARG A 391 5.43 21.64 13.10
N PRO A 392 5.94 20.46 13.49
CA PRO A 392 5.07 19.39 13.95
C PRO A 392 4.49 19.69 15.35
N PRO A 393 3.26 19.25 15.65
CA PRO A 393 2.63 19.41 16.96
C PRO A 393 3.19 18.40 17.98
N LEU A 394 4.43 18.62 18.45
CA LEU A 394 5.18 17.69 19.32
C LEU A 394 4.49 17.39 20.67
N VAL A 395 3.60 18.29 21.13
CA VAL A 395 2.82 18.10 22.36
C VAL A 395 1.95 16.84 22.30
N GLU A 396 1.47 16.48 21.11
CA GLU A 396 0.64 15.28 20.92
C GLU A 396 1.45 13.99 21.14
N LEU A 397 2.72 13.97 20.73
CA LEU A 397 3.61 12.82 20.93
C LEU A 397 3.91 12.58 22.41
N THR A 398 4.05 13.67 23.19
CA THR A 398 4.28 13.57 24.65
C THR A 398 3.03 13.15 25.40
N GLN A 399 1.85 13.58 25.00
CA GLN A 399 0.59 13.15 25.63
C GLN A 399 0.29 11.67 25.37
N GLN A 400 0.53 11.17 24.16
CA GLN A 400 0.36 9.74 23.84
C GLN A 400 1.37 8.85 24.57
N LYS A 401 2.60 9.33 24.81
CA LYS A 401 3.59 8.61 25.63
C LYS A 401 3.11 8.41 27.08
N ASN A 402 2.41 9.40 27.64
CA ASN A 402 1.83 9.29 28.98
C ASN A 402 0.59 8.39 29.03
N LEU A 403 -0.20 8.30 27.96
CA LEU A 403 -1.33 7.38 27.86
C LEU A 403 -0.87 5.92 27.69
N SER A 404 0.17 5.67 26.89
CA SER A 404 0.71 4.32 26.69
C SER A 404 1.42 3.77 27.93
N THR A 405 2.07 4.61 28.73
CA THR A 405 2.66 4.20 30.02
C THR A 405 1.60 3.85 31.06
N THR A 406 0.42 4.46 31.01
CA THR A 406 -0.70 4.08 31.88
C THR A 406 -1.40 2.78 31.50
N PHE A 407 -1.28 2.32 30.26
CA PHE A 407 -1.83 1.04 29.79
C PHE A 407 -0.84 -0.14 29.84
N SER A 408 0.47 0.13 30.08
CA SER A 408 1.51 -0.92 30.14
C SER A 408 1.79 -1.44 31.57
N GLU A 409 1.23 -0.83 32.61
CA GLU A 409 1.28 -1.41 33.94
C GLU A 409 0.22 -2.52 34.06
N SER A 410 0.69 -3.76 33.86
CA SER A 410 0.05 -5.04 34.26
C SER A 410 -1.49 -5.02 34.20
N ASN A 411 -2.06 -5.47 33.06
CA ASN A 411 -3.44 -5.95 33.10
C ASN A 411 -3.53 -7.11 34.09
N PRO A 412 -4.20 -6.93 35.25
CA PRO A 412 -4.35 -8.01 36.19
C PRO A 412 -5.12 -9.16 35.53
N THR A 413 -4.50 -10.33 35.47
CA THR A 413 -5.05 -11.51 34.79
C THR A 413 -6.25 -12.09 35.52
N THR A 414 -6.46 -11.70 36.78
CA THR A 414 -7.58 -12.16 37.64
C THR A 414 -8.25 -11.00 38.35
N LEU A 415 -9.55 -11.14 38.65
CA LEU A 415 -10.29 -10.16 39.44
C LEU A 415 -9.61 -9.87 40.80
N ARG A 416 -8.97 -10.88 41.40
CA ARG A 416 -8.22 -10.76 42.64
C ARG A 416 -6.96 -9.89 42.54
N GLU A 417 -6.28 -9.96 41.43
CA GLU A 417 -5.11 -9.11 41.15
C GLU A 417 -5.53 -7.67 40.88
N ALA A 418 -6.63 -7.46 40.15
CA ALA A 418 -7.22 -6.15 39.93
C ALA A 418 -7.66 -5.48 41.23
N GLU A 419 -8.34 -6.26 42.12
CA GLU A 419 -8.77 -5.81 43.46
C GLU A 419 -7.53 -5.41 44.30
N ARG A 420 -6.49 -6.25 44.28
CA ARG A 420 -5.22 -5.99 45.02
C ARG A 420 -4.55 -4.73 44.56
N GLU A 421 -4.42 -4.55 43.27
CA GLU A 421 -3.74 -3.39 42.69
C GLU A 421 -4.49 -2.07 42.94
N HIS A 422 -5.81 -2.10 42.79
CA HIS A 422 -6.68 -0.96 43.11
C HIS A 422 -6.62 -0.55 44.59
N ILE A 423 -6.62 -1.51 45.50
CA ILE A 423 -6.47 -1.25 46.95
C ILE A 423 -5.05 -0.73 47.26
N LEU A 424 -4.01 -1.26 46.64
CA LEU A 424 -2.64 -0.85 46.85
C LEU A 424 -2.43 0.61 46.39
N ARG A 425 -3.03 1.00 45.26
CA ARG A 425 -2.98 2.37 44.73
C ARG A 425 -3.66 3.33 45.72
N ALA A 426 -4.86 3.01 46.18
CA ALA A 426 -5.59 3.86 47.14
C ALA A 426 -4.86 3.99 48.49
N LEU A 427 -4.16 2.92 48.95
CA LEU A 427 -3.35 2.97 50.15
C LEU A 427 -2.10 3.84 49.99
N LYS A 428 -1.41 3.78 48.86
CA LYS A 428 -0.26 4.62 48.53
C LYS A 428 -0.67 6.10 48.47
N GLU A 429 -1.75 6.43 47.77
CA GLU A 429 -2.27 7.80 47.64
C GLU A 429 -2.77 8.37 48.96
N ALA A 430 -3.27 7.53 49.88
CA ALA A 430 -3.68 7.95 51.22
C ALA A 430 -2.51 7.91 52.24
N GLY A 431 -1.24 7.76 51.81
CA GLY A 431 -0.08 7.68 52.72
C GLY A 431 -0.17 6.51 53.70
N TRP A 432 -0.81 5.39 53.33
CA TRP A 432 -1.05 4.21 54.16
C TRP A 432 -2.00 4.43 55.34
N VAL A 433 -2.77 5.55 55.31
CA VAL A 433 -3.82 5.82 56.28
C VAL A 433 -5.12 5.08 55.88
N VAL A 434 -5.50 4.07 56.63
CA VAL A 434 -6.68 3.22 56.29
C VAL A 434 -8.01 3.90 56.56
N GLY A 435 -8.12 4.68 57.68
CA GLY A 435 -9.38 5.28 58.14
C GLY A 435 -9.31 6.81 58.21
N GLY A 436 -10.46 7.45 58.42
CA GLY A 436 -10.60 8.92 58.44
C GLY A 436 -11.11 9.50 57.11
N PRO A 437 -11.49 10.83 57.08
CA PRO A 437 -12.13 11.45 55.93
C PRO A 437 -11.24 11.46 54.66
N GLN A 438 -9.93 11.38 54.82
CA GLN A 438 -8.93 11.33 53.75
C GLN A 438 -8.23 9.98 53.60
N GLY A 439 -8.67 8.97 54.38
CA GLY A 439 -8.10 7.62 54.37
C GLY A 439 -8.50 6.79 53.13
N ALA A 440 -7.77 5.70 52.88
CA ALA A 440 -8.02 4.82 51.75
C ALA A 440 -9.41 4.22 51.72
N ALA A 441 -10.03 3.95 52.90
CA ALA A 441 -11.37 3.44 53.00
C ALA A 441 -12.43 4.42 52.49
N ALA A 442 -12.29 5.73 52.78
CA ALA A 442 -13.15 6.77 52.30
C ALA A 442 -13.04 6.95 50.75
N ARG A 443 -11.84 6.89 50.25
CA ARG A 443 -11.55 6.97 48.78
C ARG A 443 -12.12 5.79 48.00
N LEU A 444 -12.12 4.60 48.61
CA LEU A 444 -12.68 3.38 48.01
C LEU A 444 -14.17 3.20 48.26
N GLY A 445 -14.82 4.16 48.92
CA GLY A 445 -16.25 4.10 49.23
C GLY A 445 -16.67 2.93 50.15
N MET A 446 -15.74 2.43 50.99
CA MET A 446 -15.98 1.25 51.86
C MET A 446 -15.70 1.52 53.34
N LYS A 447 -16.24 0.65 54.22
CA LYS A 447 -15.98 0.77 55.65
C LYS A 447 -14.54 0.38 55.98
N ARG A 448 -13.93 1.06 56.99
CA ARG A 448 -12.55 0.79 57.45
C ARG A 448 -12.30 -0.67 57.78
N THR A 449 -13.30 -1.34 58.41
CA THR A 449 -13.22 -2.76 58.80
C THR A 449 -13.19 -3.68 57.57
N THR A 450 -13.94 -3.34 56.51
CA THR A 450 -13.97 -4.09 55.24
C THR A 450 -12.63 -3.97 54.52
N LEU A 451 -12.09 -2.76 54.42
CA LEU A 451 -10.77 -2.57 53.83
C LEU A 451 -9.65 -3.28 54.60
N GLY A 452 -9.69 -3.24 55.95
CA GLY A 452 -8.74 -3.96 56.79
C GLY A 452 -8.72 -5.48 56.58
N SER A 453 -9.94 -6.07 56.43
CA SER A 453 -10.08 -7.50 56.10
C SER A 453 -9.58 -7.84 54.70
N LEU A 454 -9.83 -6.97 53.72
CA LEU A 454 -9.35 -7.14 52.34
C LEU A 454 -7.82 -7.05 52.25
N VAL A 455 -7.21 -6.07 52.91
CA VAL A 455 -5.77 -5.90 52.99
C VAL A 455 -5.08 -7.15 53.54
N LYS A 456 -5.63 -7.73 54.63
CA LYS A 456 -5.13 -8.99 55.20
C LYS A 456 -5.32 -10.17 54.24
N ARG A 457 -6.51 -10.32 53.63
CA ARG A 457 -6.82 -11.39 52.69
C ARG A 457 -5.93 -11.37 51.43
N LEU A 458 -5.62 -10.20 50.96
CA LEU A 458 -4.79 -9.98 49.74
C LEU A 458 -3.29 -9.91 50.04
N GLY A 459 -2.86 -10.05 51.29
CA GLY A 459 -1.45 -10.07 51.69
C GLY A 459 -0.71 -8.76 51.41
N ILE A 460 -1.42 -7.61 51.52
CA ILE A 460 -0.85 -6.30 51.30
C ILE A 460 -0.12 -5.81 52.56
N THR A 461 1.18 -5.61 52.49
CA THR A 461 2.01 -5.09 53.55
C THR A 461 2.57 -3.72 53.19
N ARG A 462 2.73 -2.84 54.19
CA ARG A 462 3.40 -1.54 53.99
C ARG A 462 4.85 -1.78 53.72
N PRO A 463 5.43 -1.22 52.65
CA PRO A 463 6.88 -1.26 52.44
C PRO A 463 7.57 -0.51 53.62
N SER A 464 8.65 -1.08 54.13
CA SER A 464 9.49 -0.51 55.19
C SER A 464 10.22 0.73 54.75
#